data_0e5b428505fa282b745721e278c8db7c
#
_entry.id   0e5b428505fa282b745721e278c8db7c
#
_cell.length_a   1.000
_cell.length_b   1.000
_cell.length_c   1.000
_cell.angle_alpha   90.00
_cell.angle_beta   90.00
_cell.angle_gamma   90.00
#
_symmetry.space_group_name_H-M   'P 1'
#
loop_
_entity.id
_entity.type
_entity.pdbx_description
1 polymer ?
#
loop_
_entity_poly.entity_id
_entity_poly.type
_entity_poly.pdbx_seq_one_letter_code
_entity_poly.pdbx_strand_id
1 'polypeptide(L)'
;MIEITPEYSEVFAAIERNDPYIFVSGRAGTGKTTLVNHLRNTIDGNVVVVAPTGVAALQVRGVTIHSFFKFPPRLIFPEEDIKKLKDRRLYSKIKLLIIDEISMVRADMVDAMDLFLRVNGPKEGLPFGGVQVMFVGDLFQLPPVVRSEELEVLRSRNYDAPYFFHAMCLHRQELSCVELKKIFRQKDQEFTKLLNAIRVNEDVVEALEVINANCYQNRELEGAITLTTTNNKADSINQREITALDGVQQVFSGKASGKFNIDERNLPAPMHLSLKIGARVMFTANDKSMPKRWVNGSLGTVTGFGQEVIKVELDNPYGKIHVEVSPYTWETYQYELDELTDQIKPVVIGAYEQFPLMLAWAVTIHKSQGKTLDRVHVDLAGGAFASGQVYVALSRCTTMEGISLARAIRPFDVKCDTYVKDFYQRLLM
;
A
#
# COMPACT_ATOMS: atom_id res chain seq x y z
N MET A 1 -0.49 8.77 -21.70
CA MET A 1 -1.93 8.43 -21.61
C MET A 1 -2.06 7.14 -20.79
N ILE A 2 -3.08 7.03 -19.94
CA ILE A 2 -3.41 5.80 -19.22
C ILE A 2 -4.10 4.87 -20.22
N GLU A 3 -3.72 3.59 -20.23
CA GLU A 3 -4.43 2.59 -21.01
C GLU A 3 -5.74 2.23 -20.30
N ILE A 4 -6.87 2.49 -20.94
CA ILE A 4 -8.19 2.12 -20.43
C ILE A 4 -8.47 0.67 -20.83
N THR A 5 -8.48 -0.21 -19.85
CA THR A 5 -8.82 -1.64 -20.06
C THR A 5 -10.35 -1.84 -20.01
N PRO A 6 -10.87 -2.97 -20.51
CA PRO A 6 -12.30 -3.29 -20.38
C PRO A 6 -12.79 -3.24 -18.93
N GLU A 7 -11.97 -3.70 -17.99
CA GLU A 7 -12.31 -3.70 -16.57
C GLU A 7 -12.39 -2.27 -16.00
N TYR A 8 -11.55 -1.34 -16.49
CA TYR A 8 -11.68 0.07 -16.11
C TYR A 8 -13.03 0.63 -16.59
N SER A 9 -13.42 0.31 -17.83
CA SER A 9 -14.73 0.73 -18.35
C SER A 9 -15.90 0.15 -17.55
N GLU A 10 -15.77 -1.07 -17.06
CA GLU A 10 -16.77 -1.71 -16.19
C GLU A 10 -16.88 -1.00 -14.83
N VAL A 11 -15.75 -0.58 -14.23
CA VAL A 11 -15.77 0.25 -13.01
C VAL A 11 -16.50 1.57 -13.25
N PHE A 12 -16.22 2.26 -14.36
CA PHE A 12 -16.96 3.48 -14.71
C PHE A 12 -18.45 3.23 -14.88
N ALA A 13 -18.82 2.14 -15.57
CA ALA A 13 -20.22 1.78 -15.75
C ALA A 13 -20.92 1.48 -14.40
N ALA A 14 -20.25 0.79 -13.46
CA ALA A 14 -20.77 0.55 -12.13
C ALA A 14 -21.01 1.86 -11.35
N ILE A 15 -20.08 2.81 -11.48
CA ILE A 15 -20.24 4.14 -10.85
C ILE A 15 -21.42 4.88 -11.47
N GLU A 16 -21.57 4.90 -12.78
CA GLU A 16 -22.67 5.55 -13.50
C GLU A 16 -24.04 4.93 -13.20
N ARG A 17 -24.11 3.61 -13.03
CA ARG A 17 -25.32 2.90 -12.57
C ARG A 17 -25.70 3.23 -11.13
N ASN A 18 -24.80 3.91 -10.38
CA ASN A 18 -24.92 4.14 -8.95
C ASN A 18 -25.01 2.83 -8.13
N ASP A 19 -24.23 1.83 -8.51
CA ASP A 19 -24.11 0.61 -7.72
C ASP A 19 -23.64 0.99 -6.31
N PRO A 20 -24.36 0.66 -5.23
CA PRO A 20 -24.09 1.23 -3.91
C PRO A 20 -22.73 0.82 -3.35
N TYR A 21 -22.29 -0.40 -3.66
CA TYR A 21 -21.02 -0.98 -3.20
C TYR A 21 -20.29 -1.61 -4.36
N ILE A 22 -19.09 -1.12 -4.64
CA ILE A 22 -18.23 -1.61 -5.73
C ILE A 22 -16.96 -2.18 -5.09
N PHE A 23 -16.60 -3.42 -5.41
CA PHE A 23 -15.33 -4.00 -5.02
C PHE A 23 -14.44 -4.18 -6.24
N VAL A 24 -13.35 -3.41 -6.28
CA VAL A 24 -12.33 -3.51 -7.33
C VAL A 24 -11.16 -4.33 -6.80
N SER A 25 -11.12 -5.57 -7.25
CA SER A 25 -10.03 -6.50 -6.95
C SER A 25 -8.97 -6.49 -8.05
N GLY A 26 -7.75 -6.89 -7.71
CA GLY A 26 -6.71 -7.10 -8.72
C GLY A 26 -5.39 -7.49 -8.11
N ARG A 27 -4.63 -8.32 -8.82
CA ARG A 27 -3.31 -8.79 -8.41
C ARG A 27 -2.31 -7.65 -8.24
N ALA A 28 -1.15 -7.95 -7.66
CA ALA A 28 -0.04 -6.99 -7.66
C ALA A 28 0.30 -6.57 -9.09
N GLY A 29 0.44 -5.25 -9.31
CA GLY A 29 0.82 -4.72 -10.64
C GLY A 29 -0.29 -4.58 -11.67
N THR A 30 -1.58 -4.71 -11.29
CA THR A 30 -2.73 -4.51 -12.20
C THR A 30 -3.19 -3.06 -12.35
N GLY A 31 -2.51 -2.11 -11.70
CA GLY A 31 -2.80 -0.68 -11.88
C GLY A 31 -3.91 -0.11 -10.99
N LYS A 32 -4.27 -0.77 -9.87
CA LYS A 32 -5.30 -0.27 -8.92
C LYS A 32 -5.12 1.19 -8.53
N THR A 33 -3.94 1.57 -8.06
CA THR A 33 -3.61 2.95 -7.68
C THR A 33 -3.71 3.93 -8.86
N THR A 34 -3.38 3.47 -10.07
CA THR A 34 -3.54 4.25 -11.30
C THR A 34 -5.02 4.50 -11.59
N LEU A 35 -5.85 3.49 -11.45
CA LEU A 35 -7.31 3.59 -11.58
C LEU A 35 -7.87 4.60 -10.58
N VAL A 36 -7.55 4.47 -9.28
CA VAL A 36 -8.02 5.39 -8.23
C VAL A 36 -7.65 6.84 -8.56
N ASN A 37 -6.40 7.09 -8.97
CA ASN A 37 -5.97 8.43 -9.37
C ASN A 37 -6.70 8.94 -10.62
N HIS A 38 -7.01 8.06 -11.57
CA HIS A 38 -7.76 8.39 -12.76
C HIS A 38 -9.21 8.74 -12.44
N LEU A 39 -9.91 7.91 -11.68
CA LEU A 39 -11.29 8.15 -11.24
C LEU A 39 -11.43 9.49 -10.51
N ARG A 40 -10.54 9.79 -9.57
CA ARG A 40 -10.56 11.05 -8.84
C ARG A 40 -10.45 12.27 -9.75
N ASN A 41 -9.74 12.17 -10.87
CA ASN A 41 -9.50 13.30 -11.79
C ASN A 41 -10.56 13.41 -12.90
N THR A 42 -11.35 12.35 -13.12
CA THR A 42 -12.30 12.28 -14.26
C THR A 42 -13.76 12.23 -13.85
N ILE A 43 -14.07 11.77 -12.64
CA ILE A 43 -15.46 11.71 -12.17
C ILE A 43 -15.92 13.09 -11.75
N ASP A 44 -17.00 13.54 -12.36
CA ASP A 44 -17.69 14.77 -11.95
C ASP A 44 -18.43 14.55 -10.62
N GLY A 45 -18.01 15.27 -9.62
CA GLY A 45 -18.66 15.24 -8.31
C GLY A 45 -17.67 15.12 -7.16
N ASN A 46 -18.25 15.01 -5.97
CA ASN A 46 -17.50 15.02 -4.72
C ASN A 46 -16.95 13.62 -4.40
N VAL A 47 -15.77 13.31 -4.95
CA VAL A 47 -15.04 12.06 -4.72
C VAL A 47 -14.07 12.23 -3.57
N VAL A 48 -14.17 11.36 -2.57
CA VAL A 48 -13.26 11.29 -1.44
C VAL A 48 -12.48 9.99 -1.52
N VAL A 49 -11.15 10.08 -1.40
CA VAL A 49 -10.26 8.89 -1.37
C VAL A 49 -9.63 8.79 0.00
N VAL A 50 -9.78 7.63 0.63
CA VAL A 50 -9.18 7.33 1.92
C VAL A 50 -8.34 6.05 1.86
N ALA A 51 -7.35 5.94 2.75
CA ALA A 51 -6.51 4.76 2.86
C ALA A 51 -6.19 4.42 4.33
N PRO A 52 -5.83 3.17 4.66
CA PRO A 52 -5.55 2.76 6.04
C PRO A 52 -4.27 3.36 6.61
N THR A 53 -3.28 3.67 5.77
CA THR A 53 -1.97 4.17 6.20
C THR A 53 -1.62 5.51 5.56
N GLY A 54 -0.76 6.29 6.23
CA GLY A 54 -0.27 7.56 5.70
C GLY A 54 0.45 7.40 4.36
N VAL A 55 1.27 6.36 4.20
CA VAL A 55 1.99 6.09 2.95
C VAL A 55 1.03 5.78 1.80
N ALA A 56 0.03 4.93 2.03
CA ALA A 56 -0.98 4.64 1.02
C ALA A 56 -1.79 5.91 0.65
N ALA A 57 -2.20 6.70 1.64
CA ALA A 57 -2.90 7.97 1.43
C ALA A 57 -2.07 8.95 0.57
N LEU A 58 -0.77 9.07 0.83
CA LEU A 58 0.13 9.91 0.04
C LEU A 58 0.21 9.48 -1.43
N GLN A 59 0.18 8.17 -1.72
CA GLN A 59 0.26 7.64 -3.09
C GLN A 59 -0.95 8.02 -3.96
N VAL A 60 -2.12 8.10 -3.34
CA VAL A 60 -3.38 8.46 -4.01
C VAL A 60 -3.77 9.92 -3.78
N ARG A 61 -2.90 10.73 -3.14
CA ARG A 61 -3.22 12.11 -2.69
C ARG A 61 -4.55 12.18 -1.95
N GLY A 62 -4.84 11.14 -1.18
CA GLY A 62 -5.99 11.03 -0.31
C GLY A 62 -5.63 11.36 1.13
N VAL A 63 -6.48 10.96 2.05
CA VAL A 63 -6.29 11.12 3.50
C VAL A 63 -6.40 9.77 4.19
N THR A 64 -5.89 9.66 5.42
CA THR A 64 -6.09 8.41 6.17
C THR A 64 -7.54 8.30 6.66
N ILE A 65 -8.06 7.07 6.76
CA ILE A 65 -9.39 6.79 7.31
C ILE A 65 -9.55 7.48 8.67
N HIS A 66 -8.57 7.31 9.57
CA HIS A 66 -8.60 7.92 10.90
C HIS A 66 -8.70 9.45 10.87
N SER A 67 -7.94 10.09 9.97
CA SER A 67 -7.96 11.54 9.84
C SER A 67 -9.29 12.04 9.28
N PHE A 68 -9.82 11.39 8.23
CA PHE A 68 -11.05 11.81 7.57
C PHE A 68 -12.27 11.67 8.48
N PHE A 69 -12.43 10.49 9.10
CA PHE A 69 -13.56 10.20 9.97
C PHE A 69 -13.35 10.65 11.43
N LYS A 70 -12.17 11.21 11.74
CA LYS A 70 -11.77 11.64 13.10
C LYS A 70 -11.78 10.48 14.10
N PHE A 71 -11.44 9.26 13.63
CA PHE A 71 -11.36 8.09 14.47
C PHE A 71 -10.07 8.05 15.29
N PRO A 72 -10.11 7.54 16.53
CA PRO A 72 -8.90 7.33 17.31
C PRO A 72 -8.06 6.18 16.74
N PRO A 73 -6.73 6.16 16.94
CA PRO A 73 -5.84 5.10 16.46
C PRO A 73 -5.88 3.85 17.38
N ARG A 74 -7.07 3.33 17.64
CA ARG A 74 -7.38 2.14 18.46
C ARG A 74 -8.60 1.44 17.89
N LEU A 75 -9.06 0.37 18.55
CA LEU A 75 -10.40 -0.18 18.28
C LEU A 75 -11.46 0.91 18.46
N ILE A 76 -12.39 0.96 17.50
CA ILE A 76 -13.45 1.97 17.52
C ILE A 76 -14.64 1.46 18.34
N PHE A 77 -15.10 2.30 19.23
CA PHE A 77 -16.29 2.06 20.04
C PHE A 77 -17.40 3.01 19.56
N PRO A 78 -18.37 2.51 18.77
CA PRO A 78 -19.34 3.38 18.10
C PRO A 78 -20.06 4.38 19.01
N GLU A 79 -20.42 3.95 20.21
CA GLU A 79 -21.15 4.77 21.19
C GLU A 79 -20.32 5.95 21.72
N GLU A 80 -18.99 5.78 21.75
CA GLU A 80 -18.06 6.79 22.26
C GLU A 80 -17.46 7.64 21.13
N ASP A 81 -17.09 6.99 20.04
CA ASP A 81 -16.24 7.55 18.99
C ASP A 81 -17.05 8.17 17.84
N ILE A 82 -18.33 7.77 17.65
CA ILE A 82 -19.16 8.26 16.55
C ILE A 82 -20.17 9.25 17.07
N LYS A 83 -20.03 10.51 16.62
CA LYS A 83 -20.88 11.61 17.05
C LYS A 83 -21.42 12.38 15.85
N LYS A 84 -22.63 12.94 16.02
CA LYS A 84 -23.16 13.93 15.07
C LYS A 84 -22.32 15.20 15.17
N LEU A 85 -21.73 15.59 14.05
CA LEU A 85 -20.89 16.78 13.98
C LEU A 85 -21.75 18.04 13.96
N LYS A 86 -21.24 19.11 14.55
CA LYS A 86 -21.88 20.45 14.47
C LYS A 86 -21.87 20.96 13.04
N ASP A 87 -20.73 20.80 12.34
CA ASP A 87 -20.61 21.08 10.92
C ASP A 87 -20.40 19.77 10.15
N ARG A 88 -21.40 19.36 9.39
CA ARG A 88 -21.41 18.16 8.56
C ARG A 88 -21.51 18.46 7.07
N ARG A 89 -21.40 19.72 6.68
CA ARG A 89 -21.56 20.15 5.27
C ARG A 89 -20.66 19.36 4.31
N LEU A 90 -19.39 19.17 4.66
CA LEU A 90 -18.47 18.37 3.86
C LEU A 90 -18.99 16.93 3.65
N TYR A 91 -19.37 16.25 4.71
CA TYR A 91 -19.82 14.85 4.64
C TYR A 91 -21.16 14.70 3.92
N SER A 92 -22.04 15.71 4.04
CA SER A 92 -23.34 15.72 3.35
C SER A 92 -23.25 15.91 1.83
N LYS A 93 -22.07 16.22 1.31
CA LYS A 93 -21.84 16.43 -0.13
C LYS A 93 -21.08 15.28 -0.79
N ILE A 94 -20.63 14.27 -0.05
CA ILE A 94 -19.91 13.13 -0.62
C ILE A 94 -20.82 12.35 -1.56
N LYS A 95 -20.38 12.09 -2.77
CA LYS A 95 -21.06 11.23 -3.74
C LYS A 95 -20.42 9.84 -3.80
N LEU A 96 -19.08 9.80 -3.88
CA LEU A 96 -18.30 8.57 -3.98
C LEU A 96 -17.20 8.58 -2.92
N LEU A 97 -17.16 7.54 -2.10
CA LEU A 97 -16.07 7.24 -1.17
C LEU A 97 -15.24 6.09 -1.72
N ILE A 98 -13.99 6.32 -2.03
CA ILE A 98 -13.02 5.30 -2.45
C ILE A 98 -12.13 4.94 -1.27
N ILE A 99 -12.08 3.65 -0.93
CA ILE A 99 -11.23 3.11 0.13
C ILE A 99 -10.15 2.27 -0.52
N ASP A 100 -8.95 2.82 -0.63
CA ASP A 100 -7.79 2.12 -1.22
C ASP A 100 -7.09 1.22 -0.18
N GLU A 101 -6.37 0.20 -0.64
CA GLU A 101 -5.70 -0.83 0.17
C GLU A 101 -6.65 -1.47 1.20
N ILE A 102 -7.87 -1.83 0.75
CA ILE A 102 -8.94 -2.38 1.61
C ILE A 102 -8.54 -3.67 2.32
N SER A 103 -7.57 -4.42 1.80
CA SER A 103 -7.05 -5.64 2.45
C SER A 103 -6.52 -5.39 3.87
N MET A 104 -6.08 -4.17 4.16
CA MET A 104 -5.54 -3.76 5.46
C MET A 104 -6.59 -3.11 6.38
N VAL A 105 -7.84 -2.97 5.93
CA VAL A 105 -8.91 -2.31 6.70
C VAL A 105 -9.71 -3.36 7.46
N ARG A 106 -9.87 -3.13 8.78
CA ARG A 106 -10.64 -4.03 9.64
C ARG A 106 -12.16 -3.87 9.43
N ALA A 107 -12.90 -4.95 9.71
CA ALA A 107 -14.36 -4.98 9.62
C ALA A 107 -15.02 -3.93 10.52
N ASP A 108 -14.58 -3.81 11.78
CA ASP A 108 -15.09 -2.80 12.72
C ASP A 108 -14.90 -1.36 12.24
N MET A 109 -13.82 -1.10 11.50
CA MET A 109 -13.57 0.20 10.90
C MET A 109 -14.52 0.50 9.73
N VAL A 110 -14.90 -0.51 8.96
CA VAL A 110 -15.90 -0.36 7.88
C VAL A 110 -17.28 -0.06 8.49
N ASP A 111 -17.67 -0.80 9.52
CA ASP A 111 -18.91 -0.51 10.25
C ASP A 111 -18.92 0.88 10.90
N ALA A 112 -17.76 1.30 11.42
CA ALA A 112 -17.63 2.65 11.97
C ALA A 112 -17.79 3.73 10.90
N MET A 113 -17.24 3.52 9.68
CA MET A 113 -17.44 4.44 8.55
C MET A 113 -18.91 4.48 8.13
N ASP A 114 -19.57 3.33 8.06
CA ASP A 114 -21.02 3.26 7.79
C ASP A 114 -21.82 4.06 8.82
N LEU A 115 -21.65 3.78 10.10
CA LEU A 115 -22.34 4.46 11.19
C LEU A 115 -22.06 5.97 11.21
N PHE A 116 -20.81 6.36 10.99
CA PHE A 116 -20.46 7.77 10.92
C PHE A 116 -21.21 8.49 9.78
N LEU A 117 -21.27 7.87 8.59
CA LEU A 117 -21.97 8.45 7.45
C LEU A 117 -23.50 8.38 7.59
N ARG A 118 -24.06 7.38 8.28
CA ARG A 118 -25.51 7.37 8.64
C ARG A 118 -25.90 8.59 9.45
N VAL A 119 -24.99 9.10 10.27
CA VAL A 119 -25.25 10.26 11.16
C VAL A 119 -24.87 11.58 10.49
N ASN A 120 -23.81 11.61 9.67
CA ASN A 120 -23.22 12.84 9.15
C ASN A 120 -23.29 12.98 7.63
N GLY A 121 -23.63 11.92 6.90
CA GLY A 121 -23.64 11.87 5.44
C GLY A 121 -24.87 12.55 4.79
N PRO A 122 -25.00 12.43 3.46
CA PRO A 122 -26.05 13.08 2.68
C PRO A 122 -27.46 12.69 3.10
N LYS A 123 -27.70 11.41 3.36
CA LYS A 123 -29.03 10.83 3.69
C LYS A 123 -28.97 10.13 5.03
N GLU A 124 -29.33 10.86 6.08
CA GLU A 124 -29.28 10.35 7.47
C GLU A 124 -30.05 9.02 7.60
N GLY A 125 -29.46 8.04 8.29
CA GLY A 125 -30.04 6.72 8.56
C GLY A 125 -29.81 5.67 7.43
N LEU A 126 -29.57 6.08 6.20
CA LEU A 126 -29.27 5.12 5.13
C LEU A 126 -27.86 4.52 5.28
N PRO A 127 -27.63 3.28 4.82
CA PRO A 127 -26.30 2.70 4.78
C PRO A 127 -25.29 3.66 4.13
N PHE A 128 -24.14 3.86 4.78
CA PHE A 128 -23.12 4.86 4.41
C PHE A 128 -23.69 6.26 4.13
N GLY A 129 -24.81 6.62 4.75
CA GLY A 129 -25.48 7.89 4.48
C GLY A 129 -25.98 8.05 3.05
N GLY A 130 -26.17 6.97 2.30
CA GLY A 130 -26.51 6.94 0.88
C GLY A 130 -25.34 7.33 -0.04
N VAL A 131 -24.10 7.31 0.45
CA VAL A 131 -22.88 7.50 -0.35
C VAL A 131 -22.56 6.21 -1.07
N GLN A 132 -22.19 6.30 -2.35
CA GLN A 132 -21.62 5.18 -3.10
C GLN A 132 -20.22 4.87 -2.57
N VAL A 133 -19.93 3.59 -2.29
CA VAL A 133 -18.64 3.16 -1.72
C VAL A 133 -17.92 2.22 -2.66
N MET A 134 -16.64 2.54 -2.93
CA MET A 134 -15.75 1.68 -3.69
C MET A 134 -14.61 1.19 -2.81
N PHE A 135 -14.51 -0.13 -2.67
CA PHE A 135 -13.44 -0.84 -1.99
C PHE A 135 -12.40 -1.28 -3.03
N VAL A 136 -11.13 -0.89 -2.86
CA VAL A 136 -10.06 -1.21 -3.82
C VAL A 136 -8.94 -1.95 -3.12
N GLY A 137 -8.52 -3.12 -3.64
CA GLY A 137 -7.39 -3.85 -3.05
C GLY A 137 -7.17 -5.25 -3.62
N ASP A 138 -6.26 -5.97 -2.99
CA ASP A 138 -5.97 -7.39 -3.23
C ASP A 138 -5.98 -8.13 -1.89
N LEU A 139 -7.04 -8.88 -1.61
CA LEU A 139 -7.23 -9.55 -0.30
C LEU A 139 -6.23 -10.67 -0.04
N PHE A 140 -5.55 -11.16 -1.07
CA PHE A 140 -4.47 -12.13 -0.94
C PHE A 140 -3.12 -11.49 -0.60
N GLN A 141 -3.04 -10.15 -0.55
CA GLN A 141 -1.90 -9.44 0.00
C GLN A 141 -1.98 -9.41 1.53
N LEU A 142 -1.34 -8.40 2.16
CA LEU A 142 -1.28 -8.35 3.61
C LEU A 142 -2.65 -8.07 4.24
N PRO A 143 -3.04 -8.86 5.26
CA PRO A 143 -4.28 -8.65 5.99
C PRO A 143 -4.20 -7.46 6.95
N PRO A 144 -5.32 -7.07 7.57
CA PRO A 144 -5.33 -6.12 8.67
C PRO A 144 -4.40 -6.59 9.80
N VAL A 145 -3.63 -5.67 10.36
CA VAL A 145 -2.81 -5.96 11.54
C VAL A 145 -3.71 -5.87 12.77
N VAL A 146 -3.90 -7.01 13.46
CA VAL A 146 -4.72 -7.11 14.66
C VAL A 146 -3.92 -7.81 15.75
N ARG A 147 -3.85 -7.23 16.94
CA ARG A 147 -3.23 -7.85 18.11
C ARG A 147 -4.16 -8.92 18.68
N SER A 148 -3.60 -9.89 19.39
CA SER A 148 -4.40 -10.99 19.99
C SER A 148 -5.53 -10.47 20.88
N GLU A 149 -5.26 -9.46 21.69
CA GLU A 149 -6.25 -8.81 22.56
C GLU A 149 -7.37 -8.12 21.75
N GLU A 150 -7.00 -7.45 20.66
CA GLU A 150 -7.98 -6.80 19.78
C GLU A 150 -8.85 -7.83 19.06
N LEU A 151 -8.28 -8.98 18.69
CA LEU A 151 -9.03 -10.07 18.05
C LEU A 151 -10.08 -10.68 18.97
N GLU A 152 -9.78 -10.82 20.26
CA GLU A 152 -10.76 -11.25 21.27
C GLU A 152 -11.92 -10.27 21.40
N VAL A 153 -11.63 -8.96 21.41
CA VAL A 153 -12.66 -7.92 21.44
C VAL A 153 -13.50 -7.96 20.16
N LEU A 154 -12.90 -8.13 18.97
CA LEU A 154 -13.64 -8.25 17.73
C LEU A 154 -14.59 -9.47 17.76
N ARG A 155 -14.11 -10.61 18.21
CA ARG A 155 -14.94 -11.83 18.36
C ARG A 155 -16.08 -11.64 19.34
N SER A 156 -15.86 -10.97 20.47
CA SER A 156 -16.93 -10.67 21.44
C SER A 156 -18.02 -9.76 20.88
N ARG A 157 -17.71 -9.04 19.77
CA ARG A 157 -18.63 -8.19 19.03
C ARG A 157 -19.21 -8.87 17.78
N ASN A 158 -19.11 -10.19 17.69
CA ASN A 158 -19.62 -11.01 16.59
C ASN A 158 -18.95 -10.77 15.22
N TYR A 159 -17.68 -10.33 15.22
CA TYR A 159 -16.87 -10.36 13.99
C TYR A 159 -16.18 -11.72 13.88
N ASP A 160 -16.54 -12.53 12.88
CA ASP A 160 -15.92 -13.84 12.66
C ASP A 160 -14.44 -13.72 12.28
N ALA A 161 -14.10 -12.67 11.53
CA ALA A 161 -12.74 -12.38 11.10
C ALA A 161 -12.51 -10.86 10.94
N PRO A 162 -11.25 -10.40 10.94
CA PRO A 162 -10.96 -8.96 10.89
C PRO A 162 -11.12 -8.32 9.50
N TYR A 163 -11.40 -9.10 8.45
CA TYR A 163 -11.45 -8.60 7.08
C TYR A 163 -12.67 -7.70 6.82
N PHE A 164 -12.51 -6.72 5.95
CA PHE A 164 -13.54 -5.73 5.63
C PHE A 164 -14.90 -6.34 5.27
N PHE A 165 -14.91 -7.47 4.56
CA PHE A 165 -16.12 -8.15 4.12
C PHE A 165 -16.87 -8.88 5.25
N HIS A 166 -16.31 -8.93 6.46
CA HIS A 166 -17.00 -9.34 7.70
C HIS A 166 -17.66 -8.16 8.43
N ALA A 167 -17.63 -6.95 7.85
CA ALA A 167 -18.38 -5.83 8.39
C ALA A 167 -19.88 -6.12 8.37
N MET A 168 -20.57 -5.86 9.46
CA MET A 168 -22.00 -6.17 9.63
C MET A 168 -22.85 -5.39 8.62
N CYS A 169 -22.45 -4.16 8.30
CA CYS A 169 -23.13 -3.32 7.32
C CYS A 169 -23.10 -3.91 5.90
N LEU A 170 -22.19 -4.86 5.61
CA LEU A 170 -22.05 -5.53 4.31
C LEU A 170 -22.70 -6.92 4.24
N HIS A 171 -23.14 -7.51 5.35
CA HIS A 171 -23.59 -8.91 5.40
C HIS A 171 -24.78 -9.27 4.48
N ARG A 172 -25.58 -8.30 4.07
CA ARG A 172 -26.74 -8.51 3.20
C ARG A 172 -26.72 -7.62 1.97
N GLN A 173 -25.52 -7.10 1.64
CA GLN A 173 -25.36 -6.20 0.53
C GLN A 173 -24.74 -6.94 -0.67
N GLU A 174 -25.24 -6.63 -1.85
CA GLU A 174 -24.59 -7.05 -3.09
C GLU A 174 -23.41 -6.12 -3.39
N LEU A 175 -22.27 -6.74 -3.66
CA LEU A 175 -21.06 -6.05 -4.09
C LEU A 175 -20.92 -6.22 -5.61
N SER A 176 -20.95 -5.13 -6.35
CA SER A 176 -20.54 -5.14 -7.75
C SER A 176 -19.03 -5.37 -7.82
N CYS A 177 -18.61 -6.56 -8.24
CA CYS A 177 -17.20 -6.96 -8.24
C CYS A 177 -16.58 -6.80 -9.63
N VAL A 178 -15.48 -6.08 -9.71
CA VAL A 178 -14.65 -5.96 -10.92
C VAL A 178 -13.25 -6.42 -10.61
N GLU A 179 -12.78 -7.48 -11.28
CA GLU A 179 -11.41 -7.97 -11.14
C GLU A 179 -10.52 -7.44 -12.27
N LEU A 180 -9.51 -6.63 -11.91
CA LEU A 180 -8.48 -6.17 -12.84
C LEU A 180 -7.56 -7.34 -13.22
N LYS A 181 -7.63 -7.78 -14.47
CA LYS A 181 -6.94 -8.99 -14.96
C LYS A 181 -5.57 -8.67 -15.56
N LYS A 182 -5.44 -7.53 -16.24
CA LYS A 182 -4.19 -7.16 -16.92
C LYS A 182 -3.09 -6.80 -15.92
N ILE A 183 -1.99 -7.53 -15.96
CA ILE A 183 -0.81 -7.29 -15.14
C ILE A 183 0.19 -6.48 -15.95
N PHE A 184 0.61 -5.33 -15.41
CA PHE A 184 1.58 -4.43 -16.07
C PHE A 184 3.01 -4.60 -15.53
N ARG A 185 3.16 -5.24 -14.36
CA ARG A 185 4.46 -5.39 -13.69
C ARG A 185 5.26 -6.57 -14.23
N GLN A 186 4.68 -7.76 -14.22
CA GLN A 186 5.33 -8.97 -14.70
C GLN A 186 5.04 -9.16 -16.19
N LYS A 187 6.09 -9.45 -16.97
CA LYS A 187 5.97 -9.73 -18.42
C LYS A 187 6.04 -11.22 -18.72
N ASP A 188 6.63 -12.00 -17.81
CA ASP A 188 6.76 -13.45 -17.93
C ASP A 188 5.46 -14.13 -17.47
N GLN A 189 4.84 -14.86 -18.39
CA GLN A 189 3.58 -15.57 -18.13
C GLN A 189 3.78 -16.78 -17.21
N GLU A 190 4.91 -17.47 -17.28
CA GLU A 190 5.20 -18.62 -16.42
C GLU A 190 5.36 -18.17 -14.98
N PHE A 191 6.19 -17.15 -14.75
CA PHE A 191 6.34 -16.56 -13.41
C PHE A 191 5.01 -16.02 -12.86
N THR A 192 4.18 -15.43 -13.72
CA THR A 192 2.85 -14.96 -13.33
C THR A 192 1.94 -16.11 -12.87
N LYS A 193 2.00 -17.29 -13.51
CA LYS A 193 1.27 -18.48 -13.09
C LYS A 193 1.74 -18.98 -11.73
N LEU A 194 3.04 -19.07 -11.52
CA LEU A 194 3.63 -19.46 -10.23
C LEU A 194 3.22 -18.51 -9.10
N LEU A 195 3.29 -17.19 -9.34
CA LEU A 195 2.82 -16.19 -8.39
C LEU A 195 1.34 -16.34 -8.06
N ASN A 196 0.52 -16.73 -9.03
CA ASN A 196 -0.90 -16.95 -8.80
C ASN A 196 -1.15 -18.20 -7.93
N ALA A 197 -0.44 -19.30 -8.19
CA ALA A 197 -0.52 -20.51 -7.36
C ALA A 197 -0.17 -20.19 -5.88
N ILE A 198 0.92 -19.41 -5.66
CA ILE A 198 1.30 -18.95 -4.32
C ILE A 198 0.23 -18.01 -3.73
N ARG A 199 -0.35 -17.10 -4.54
CA ARG A 199 -1.38 -16.13 -4.10
C ARG A 199 -2.61 -16.83 -3.55
N VAL A 200 -3.17 -17.77 -4.32
CA VAL A 200 -4.42 -18.45 -3.94
C VAL A 200 -4.19 -19.71 -3.11
N ASN A 201 -2.92 -20.08 -2.89
CA ASN A 201 -2.52 -21.30 -2.19
C ASN A 201 -3.14 -22.57 -2.81
N GLU A 202 -2.99 -22.68 -4.14
CA GLU A 202 -3.39 -23.84 -4.94
C GLU A 202 -2.19 -24.26 -5.78
N ASP A 203 -1.99 -25.57 -5.99
CA ASP A 203 -0.83 -26.16 -6.69
C ASP A 203 0.52 -25.63 -6.13
N VAL A 204 0.56 -25.37 -4.81
CA VAL A 204 1.68 -24.67 -4.15
C VAL A 204 2.94 -25.51 -4.17
N VAL A 205 2.83 -26.83 -4.06
CA VAL A 205 4.02 -27.73 -3.98
C VAL A 205 4.78 -27.63 -5.28
N GLU A 206 4.09 -27.79 -6.43
CA GLU A 206 4.67 -27.72 -7.77
C GLU A 206 5.25 -26.33 -8.04
N ALA A 207 4.52 -25.27 -7.65
CA ALA A 207 4.99 -23.91 -7.82
C ALA A 207 6.26 -23.64 -7.01
N LEU A 208 6.32 -24.13 -5.76
CA LEU A 208 7.50 -23.98 -4.90
C LEU A 208 8.69 -24.83 -5.36
N GLU A 209 8.48 -26.00 -5.95
CA GLU A 209 9.56 -26.79 -6.56
C GLU A 209 10.26 -25.96 -7.65
N VAL A 210 9.51 -25.37 -8.56
CA VAL A 210 10.05 -24.52 -9.62
C VAL A 210 10.75 -23.28 -9.06
N ILE A 211 10.10 -22.55 -8.13
CA ILE A 211 10.67 -21.34 -7.53
C ILE A 211 11.94 -21.66 -6.75
N ASN A 212 11.93 -22.70 -5.91
CA ASN A 212 13.09 -23.10 -5.14
C ASN A 212 14.25 -23.57 -6.03
N ALA A 213 13.98 -24.36 -7.08
CA ALA A 213 15.01 -24.82 -8.00
C ALA A 213 15.72 -23.65 -8.71
N ASN A 214 14.98 -22.60 -9.06
CA ASN A 214 15.55 -21.46 -9.79
C ASN A 214 16.10 -20.35 -8.87
N CYS A 215 15.52 -20.14 -7.70
CA CYS A 215 15.82 -18.98 -6.86
C CYS A 215 16.67 -19.31 -5.62
N TYR A 216 16.72 -20.58 -5.17
CA TYR A 216 17.54 -21.01 -4.03
C TYR A 216 18.91 -21.51 -4.53
N GLN A 217 19.85 -20.59 -4.75
CA GLN A 217 21.18 -20.85 -5.34
C GLN A 217 22.33 -20.55 -4.37
N ASN A 218 22.23 -20.73 -3.10
CA ASN A 218 23.28 -20.51 -2.09
C ASN A 218 24.10 -19.21 -2.22
N ARG A 219 23.61 -18.21 -2.95
CA ARG A 219 24.25 -16.90 -3.11
C ARG A 219 23.20 -15.80 -3.20
N GLU A 220 23.49 -14.66 -2.62
CA GLU A 220 22.74 -13.44 -2.87
C GLU A 220 23.07 -12.91 -4.27
N LEU A 221 22.06 -12.42 -4.99
CA LEU A 221 22.26 -11.72 -6.23
C LEU A 221 22.93 -10.38 -5.96
N GLU A 222 23.98 -10.07 -6.73
CA GLU A 222 24.65 -8.78 -6.59
C GLU A 222 23.67 -7.62 -6.80
N GLY A 223 23.69 -6.66 -5.87
CA GLY A 223 22.80 -5.51 -5.88
C GLY A 223 21.35 -5.80 -5.47
N ALA A 224 21.01 -7.01 -5.03
CA ALA A 224 19.68 -7.32 -4.53
C ALA A 224 19.41 -6.61 -3.20
N ILE A 225 18.15 -6.22 -2.99
CA ILE A 225 17.66 -5.76 -1.69
C ILE A 225 17.08 -6.94 -0.90
N THR A 226 17.45 -7.06 0.38
CA THR A 226 16.93 -8.12 1.24
C THR A 226 15.52 -7.76 1.72
N LEU A 227 14.55 -8.62 1.44
CA LEU A 227 13.18 -8.52 1.96
C LEU A 227 13.04 -9.38 3.20
N THR A 228 12.76 -8.76 4.34
CA THR A 228 12.62 -9.44 5.63
C THR A 228 11.20 -9.39 6.18
N THR A 229 10.90 -10.26 7.13
CA THR A 229 9.58 -10.29 7.78
C THR A 229 9.42 -9.24 8.88
N THR A 230 10.52 -8.76 9.50
CA THR A 230 10.50 -7.86 10.65
C THR A 230 11.36 -6.62 10.46
N ASN A 231 10.96 -5.48 11.06
CA ASN A 231 11.75 -4.25 11.05
C ASN A 231 13.11 -4.45 11.74
N ASN A 232 13.15 -5.11 12.89
CA ASN A 232 14.40 -5.31 13.64
C ASN A 232 15.49 -6.00 12.80
N LYS A 233 15.09 -6.97 11.96
CA LYS A 233 16.04 -7.65 11.07
C LYS A 233 16.52 -6.73 9.96
N ALA A 234 15.60 -5.99 9.32
CA ALA A 234 15.96 -5.03 8.28
C ALA A 234 16.92 -3.94 8.83
N ASP A 235 16.59 -3.39 9.99
CA ASP A 235 17.39 -2.35 10.65
C ASP A 235 18.77 -2.89 11.04
N SER A 236 18.85 -4.11 11.57
CA SER A 236 20.13 -4.78 11.92
C SER A 236 21.03 -4.97 10.69
N ILE A 237 20.47 -5.41 9.56
CA ILE A 237 21.22 -5.55 8.30
C ILE A 237 21.72 -4.18 7.85
N ASN A 238 20.84 -3.19 7.75
CA ASN A 238 21.18 -1.85 7.30
C ASN A 238 22.26 -1.20 8.19
N GLN A 239 22.14 -1.37 9.52
CA GLN A 239 23.11 -0.82 10.47
C GLN A 239 24.48 -1.51 10.38
N ARG A 240 24.50 -2.82 10.19
CA ARG A 240 25.75 -3.58 9.97
C ARG A 240 26.46 -3.09 8.71
N GLU A 241 25.74 -3.01 7.60
CA GLU A 241 26.31 -2.66 6.31
C GLU A 241 26.81 -1.21 6.27
N ILE A 242 26.04 -0.24 6.80
CA ILE A 242 26.49 1.15 6.83
C ILE A 242 27.68 1.36 7.76
N THR A 243 27.74 0.56 8.85
CA THR A 243 28.89 0.61 9.79
C THR A 243 30.16 0.07 9.13
N ALA A 244 30.04 -0.95 8.29
CA ALA A 244 31.16 -1.58 7.57
C ALA A 244 31.75 -0.67 6.47
N LEU A 245 31.01 0.34 6.00
CA LEU A 245 31.54 1.32 5.05
C LEU A 245 32.55 2.24 5.72
N ASP A 246 33.64 2.53 5.01
CA ASP A 246 34.59 3.56 5.40
C ASP A 246 34.00 4.97 5.23
N GLY A 247 34.67 5.97 5.83
CA GLY A 247 34.35 7.37 5.67
C GLY A 247 33.38 7.95 6.69
N VAL A 248 33.13 9.26 6.56
CA VAL A 248 32.32 10.03 7.50
C VAL A 248 30.85 9.87 7.19
N GLN A 249 30.07 9.54 8.22
CA GLN A 249 28.62 9.48 8.13
C GLN A 249 28.05 10.91 8.14
N GLN A 250 27.18 11.20 7.17
CA GLN A 250 26.39 12.42 7.14
C GLN A 250 24.95 12.12 7.54
N VAL A 251 24.36 13.04 8.30
CA VAL A 251 22.97 12.94 8.77
C VAL A 251 22.16 14.09 8.21
N PHE A 252 21.10 13.76 7.51
CA PHE A 252 20.16 14.72 6.94
C PHE A 252 18.87 14.66 7.74
N SER A 253 18.49 15.78 8.36
CA SER A 253 17.28 15.87 9.17
C SER A 253 16.11 16.35 8.33
N GLY A 254 15.02 15.58 8.33
CA GLY A 254 13.76 15.99 7.71
C GLY A 254 13.10 17.13 8.46
N LYS A 255 12.25 17.88 7.77
CA LYS A 255 11.50 19.00 8.32
C LYS A 255 10.00 18.76 8.13
N ALA A 256 9.27 18.65 9.23
CA ALA A 256 7.81 18.62 9.21
C ALA A 256 7.25 20.00 9.48
N SER A 257 6.20 20.38 8.77
CA SER A 257 5.49 21.65 8.95
C SER A 257 3.98 21.44 8.90
N GLY A 258 3.22 22.36 9.51
CA GLY A 258 1.77 22.25 9.57
C GLY A 258 1.28 20.99 10.31
N LYS A 259 0.18 20.41 9.86
CA LYS A 259 -0.41 19.19 10.45
C LYS A 259 0.09 17.92 9.75
N PHE A 260 1.39 17.68 9.80
CA PHE A 260 1.98 16.44 9.29
C PHE A 260 2.07 15.39 10.42
N ASN A 261 0.97 14.71 10.70
CA ASN A 261 0.82 13.79 11.83
C ASN A 261 0.99 12.33 11.38
N ILE A 262 2.13 11.99 10.78
CA ILE A 262 2.51 10.62 10.46
C ILE A 262 3.52 10.15 11.50
N ASP A 263 3.28 8.98 12.09
CA ASP A 263 4.23 8.34 13.01
C ASP A 263 5.60 8.20 12.34
N GLU A 264 6.67 8.46 13.08
CA GLU A 264 8.05 8.45 12.57
C GLU A 264 8.41 7.14 11.87
N ARG A 265 7.90 6.00 12.36
CA ARG A 265 8.11 4.68 11.76
C ARG A 265 7.45 4.51 10.39
N ASN A 266 6.44 5.33 10.12
CA ASN A 266 5.64 5.33 8.90
C ASN A 266 5.93 6.53 8.00
N LEU A 267 6.98 7.30 8.27
CA LEU A 267 7.42 8.38 7.39
C LEU A 267 7.83 7.81 6.02
N PRO A 268 7.57 8.55 4.94
CA PRO A 268 7.97 8.14 3.59
C PRO A 268 9.48 8.09 3.39
N ALA A 269 10.24 8.86 4.17
CA ALA A 269 11.70 8.80 4.30
C ALA A 269 12.06 9.03 5.78
N PRO A 270 13.18 8.48 6.29
CA PRO A 270 13.56 8.61 7.69
C PRO A 270 13.72 10.07 8.14
N MET A 271 13.25 10.40 9.36
CA MET A 271 13.44 11.73 9.94
C MET A 271 14.93 12.09 10.01
N HIS A 272 15.75 11.14 10.40
CA HIS A 272 17.21 11.25 10.42
C HIS A 272 17.80 10.27 9.42
N LEU A 273 18.02 10.75 8.19
CA LEU A 273 18.62 9.96 7.12
C LEU A 273 20.14 9.97 7.27
N SER A 274 20.70 8.87 7.73
CA SER A 274 22.15 8.68 7.92
C SER A 274 22.74 7.96 6.72
N LEU A 275 23.71 8.55 6.04
CA LEU A 275 24.34 8.03 4.83
C LEU A 275 25.87 8.15 4.89
N LYS A 276 26.53 7.23 4.17
CA LYS A 276 27.97 7.32 3.81
C LYS A 276 28.10 7.17 2.29
N ILE A 277 29.21 7.60 1.72
CA ILE A 277 29.55 7.24 0.33
C ILE A 277 29.64 5.71 0.27
N GLY A 278 29.06 5.12 -0.77
CA GLY A 278 28.92 3.67 -0.92
C GLY A 278 27.62 3.12 -0.31
N ALA A 279 26.82 3.92 0.41
CA ALA A 279 25.57 3.44 0.97
C ALA A 279 24.56 3.06 -0.09
N ARG A 280 23.97 1.85 0.06
CA ARG A 280 22.85 1.39 -0.76
C ARG A 280 21.57 2.11 -0.34
N VAL A 281 20.89 2.70 -1.31
CA VAL A 281 19.68 3.47 -1.08
C VAL A 281 18.55 3.06 -2.03
N MET A 282 17.33 3.25 -1.56
CA MET A 282 16.11 3.12 -2.35
C MET A 282 15.40 4.47 -2.38
N PHE A 283 14.92 4.82 -3.57
CA PHE A 283 14.09 6.00 -3.75
C PHE A 283 12.68 5.76 -3.19
N THR A 284 12.17 6.71 -2.43
CA THR A 284 10.87 6.63 -1.76
C THR A 284 9.79 7.50 -2.43
N ALA A 285 10.15 8.24 -3.47
CA ALA A 285 9.24 9.01 -4.31
C ALA A 285 9.66 8.94 -5.78
N ASN A 286 8.72 9.19 -6.68
CA ASN A 286 9.02 9.33 -8.11
C ASN A 286 9.75 10.65 -8.38
N ASP A 287 10.64 10.64 -9.37
CA ASP A 287 11.24 11.87 -9.89
C ASP A 287 10.15 12.83 -10.43
N LYS A 288 10.33 14.11 -10.18
CA LYS A 288 9.44 15.18 -10.68
C LYS A 288 9.75 15.58 -12.12
N SER A 289 10.93 15.25 -12.64
CA SER A 289 11.34 15.59 -14.00
C SER A 289 10.64 14.73 -15.07
N MET A 290 10.64 15.22 -16.31
CA MET A 290 10.14 14.48 -17.47
C MET A 290 11.23 14.49 -18.56
N PRO A 291 11.73 13.32 -19.00
CA PRO A 291 11.39 11.98 -18.50
C PRO A 291 11.87 11.74 -17.08
N LYS A 292 11.20 10.86 -16.35
CA LYS A 292 11.59 10.47 -14.98
C LYS A 292 12.95 9.75 -15.02
N ARG A 293 13.89 10.21 -14.21
CA ARG A 293 15.20 9.57 -14.04
C ARG A 293 15.12 8.33 -13.15
N TRP A 294 14.19 8.33 -12.16
CA TRP A 294 13.91 7.21 -11.25
C TRP A 294 12.43 7.16 -10.87
N VAL A 295 12.00 6.04 -10.34
CA VAL A 295 10.66 5.82 -9.76
C VAL A 295 10.77 5.37 -8.30
N ASN A 296 9.67 5.42 -7.57
CA ASN A 296 9.59 4.89 -6.21
C ASN A 296 9.93 3.39 -6.20
N GLY A 297 10.95 3.02 -5.43
CA GLY A 297 11.51 1.66 -5.41
C GLY A 297 12.80 1.52 -6.22
N SER A 298 13.18 2.47 -7.07
CA SER A 298 14.49 2.43 -7.74
C SER A 298 15.61 2.34 -6.72
N LEU A 299 16.63 1.55 -7.02
CA LEU A 299 17.80 1.34 -6.18
C LEU A 299 19.01 2.09 -6.72
N GLY A 300 19.96 2.37 -5.86
CA GLY A 300 21.22 2.99 -6.24
C GLY A 300 22.23 3.03 -5.11
N THR A 301 23.41 3.57 -5.41
CA THR A 301 24.53 3.72 -4.46
C THR A 301 24.91 5.19 -4.33
N VAL A 302 25.07 5.68 -3.12
CA VAL A 302 25.52 7.06 -2.84
C VAL A 302 26.97 7.21 -3.32
N THR A 303 27.22 8.17 -4.21
CA THR A 303 28.55 8.46 -4.74
C THR A 303 29.15 9.76 -4.22
N GLY A 304 28.35 10.62 -3.58
CA GLY A 304 28.85 11.87 -2.99
C GLY A 304 27.74 12.74 -2.43
N PHE A 305 28.18 13.80 -1.77
CA PHE A 305 27.31 14.81 -1.16
C PHE A 305 27.67 16.20 -1.73
N GLY A 306 26.66 16.98 -2.10
CA GLY A 306 26.78 18.38 -2.47
C GLY A 306 26.12 19.29 -1.44
N GLN A 307 25.98 20.57 -1.76
CA GLN A 307 25.45 21.57 -0.83
C GLN A 307 23.98 21.29 -0.43
N GLU A 308 23.14 20.93 -1.40
CA GLU A 308 21.72 20.58 -1.20
C GLU A 308 21.31 19.37 -2.04
N VAL A 309 22.27 18.53 -2.41
CA VAL A 309 22.02 17.34 -3.24
C VAL A 309 22.80 16.14 -2.73
N ILE A 310 22.23 14.98 -2.90
CA ILE A 310 22.90 13.68 -2.74
C ILE A 310 23.14 13.12 -4.14
N LYS A 311 24.39 12.75 -4.44
CA LYS A 311 24.74 12.11 -5.72
C LYS A 311 24.55 10.61 -5.58
N VAL A 312 23.78 10.02 -6.50
CA VAL A 312 23.47 8.59 -6.50
C VAL A 312 23.75 8.02 -7.89
N GLU A 313 24.46 6.90 -7.93
CA GLU A 313 24.57 6.05 -9.10
C GLU A 313 23.39 5.06 -9.06
N LEU A 314 22.49 5.13 -10.05
CA LEU A 314 21.34 4.23 -10.15
C LEU A 314 21.76 2.84 -10.60
N ASP A 315 21.09 1.83 -10.06
CA ASP A 315 21.14 0.48 -10.60
C ASP A 315 20.44 0.47 -11.96
N ASN A 316 21.23 0.28 -13.01
CA ASN A 316 20.70 0.22 -14.36
C ASN A 316 21.43 -0.85 -15.16
N PRO A 317 20.71 -1.82 -15.76
CA PRO A 317 21.33 -2.89 -16.56
C PRO A 317 22.00 -2.37 -17.84
N TYR A 318 21.68 -1.16 -18.29
CA TYR A 318 22.18 -0.57 -19.53
C TYR A 318 23.35 0.40 -19.34
N GLY A 319 23.86 0.55 -18.12
CA GLY A 319 25.02 1.39 -17.80
C GLY A 319 24.85 2.22 -16.53
N LYS A 320 25.93 2.94 -16.17
CA LYS A 320 25.93 3.79 -14.98
C LYS A 320 25.18 5.10 -15.24
N ILE A 321 24.13 5.34 -14.48
CA ILE A 321 23.39 6.61 -14.52
C ILE A 321 23.61 7.34 -13.20
N HIS A 322 24.28 8.49 -13.26
CA HIS A 322 24.44 9.35 -12.10
C HIS A 322 23.32 10.39 -12.03
N VAL A 323 22.72 10.52 -10.86
CA VAL A 323 21.67 11.51 -10.61
C VAL A 323 21.98 12.34 -9.39
N GLU A 324 21.57 13.60 -9.43
CA GLU A 324 21.54 14.47 -8.28
C GLU A 324 20.15 14.50 -7.69
N VAL A 325 20.05 14.13 -6.42
CA VAL A 325 18.80 14.00 -5.67
C VAL A 325 18.65 15.20 -4.75
N SER A 326 17.62 15.98 -4.95
CA SER A 326 17.25 17.10 -4.08
C SER A 326 16.17 16.68 -3.07
N PRO A 327 15.97 17.43 -1.99
CA PRO A 327 14.87 17.20 -1.07
C PRO A 327 13.51 17.15 -1.78
N TYR A 328 12.65 16.30 -1.27
CA TYR A 328 11.29 16.09 -1.77
C TYR A 328 10.30 16.46 -0.68
N THR A 329 9.21 17.10 -1.05
CA THR A 329 8.13 17.47 -0.14
C THR A 329 6.95 16.52 -0.34
N TRP A 330 6.60 15.80 0.73
CA TRP A 330 5.35 15.05 0.84
C TRP A 330 4.32 15.92 1.53
N GLU A 331 3.13 15.99 0.98
CA GLU A 331 2.05 16.82 1.49
C GLU A 331 0.97 15.94 2.12
N THR A 332 0.48 16.34 3.27
CA THR A 332 -0.74 15.77 3.85
C THR A 332 -1.91 16.67 3.55
N TYR A 333 -3.04 16.04 3.25
CA TYR A 333 -4.23 16.72 2.81
C TYR A 333 -5.35 16.61 3.84
N GLN A 334 -6.24 17.56 3.80
CA GLN A 334 -7.58 17.50 4.40
C GLN A 334 -8.58 17.85 3.30
N TYR A 335 -9.74 17.19 3.32
CA TYR A 335 -10.81 17.60 2.43
C TYR A 335 -11.55 18.79 3.02
N GLU A 336 -11.80 19.79 2.19
CA GLU A 336 -12.60 20.97 2.52
C GLU A 336 -13.68 21.16 1.48
N LEU A 337 -14.83 21.70 1.91
CA LEU A 337 -15.90 22.09 1.03
C LEU A 337 -15.65 23.53 0.56
N ASP A 338 -15.50 23.70 -0.75
CA ASP A 338 -15.49 25.02 -1.37
C ASP A 338 -16.95 25.53 -1.45
N GLU A 339 -17.27 26.52 -0.65
CA GLU A 339 -18.64 27.06 -0.52
C GLU A 339 -19.14 27.74 -1.79
N LEU A 340 -18.24 28.19 -2.67
CA LEU A 340 -18.62 28.84 -3.93
C LEU A 340 -18.98 27.83 -5.03
N THR A 341 -18.25 26.72 -5.09
CA THR A 341 -18.43 25.70 -6.13
C THR A 341 -19.20 24.48 -5.64
N ASP A 342 -19.47 24.39 -4.35
CA ASP A 342 -20.08 23.21 -3.67
C ASP A 342 -19.31 21.91 -3.93
N GLN A 343 -17.99 22.03 -4.14
CA GLN A 343 -17.09 20.90 -4.43
C GLN A 343 -16.18 20.60 -3.24
N ILE A 344 -15.97 19.33 -3.00
CA ILE A 344 -14.96 18.83 -2.02
C ILE A 344 -13.60 18.81 -2.69
N LYS A 345 -12.63 19.53 -2.11
CA LYS A 345 -11.25 19.61 -2.61
C LYS A 345 -10.24 19.20 -1.54
N PRO A 346 -9.17 18.47 -1.92
CA PRO A 346 -8.06 18.23 -1.01
C PRO A 346 -7.24 19.53 -0.85
N VAL A 347 -7.06 19.98 0.38
CA VAL A 347 -6.25 21.15 0.76
C VAL A 347 -5.03 20.67 1.52
N VAL A 348 -3.85 21.19 1.21
CA VAL A 348 -2.61 20.87 1.91
C VAL A 348 -2.66 21.46 3.32
N ILE A 349 -2.51 20.62 4.34
CA ILE A 349 -2.52 21.04 5.76
C ILE A 349 -1.19 20.85 6.45
N GLY A 350 -0.29 20.08 5.86
CA GLY A 350 1.05 19.84 6.39
C GLY A 350 1.97 19.31 5.32
N ALA A 351 3.25 19.43 5.56
CA ALA A 351 4.28 18.99 4.63
C ALA A 351 5.46 18.36 5.39
N TYR A 352 6.11 17.40 4.76
CA TYR A 352 7.34 16.79 5.22
C TYR A 352 8.38 16.87 4.12
N GLU A 353 9.49 17.53 4.40
CA GLU A 353 10.61 17.70 3.49
C GLU A 353 11.80 16.85 3.95
N GLN A 354 12.29 15.99 3.07
CA GLN A 354 13.48 15.17 3.26
C GLN A 354 13.99 14.70 1.89
N PHE A 355 15.24 14.26 1.81
CA PHE A 355 15.68 13.52 0.63
C PHE A 355 14.84 12.25 0.46
N PRO A 356 14.34 11.97 -0.76
CA PRO A 356 13.46 10.82 -1.01
C PRO A 356 14.26 9.51 -1.08
N LEU A 357 15.04 9.24 -0.04
CA LEU A 357 15.95 8.12 0.06
C LEU A 357 15.78 7.40 1.41
N MET A 358 16.06 6.11 1.41
CA MET A 358 16.23 5.30 2.61
C MET A 358 17.32 4.25 2.39
N LEU A 359 17.96 3.76 3.45
CA LEU A 359 18.89 2.64 3.36
C LEU A 359 18.20 1.42 2.77
N ALA A 360 18.87 0.70 1.90
CA ALA A 360 18.28 -0.34 1.09
C ALA A 360 19.16 -1.60 0.91
N TRP A 361 19.94 -1.97 1.88
CA TRP A 361 20.43 -3.35 1.96
C TRP A 361 19.32 -4.29 2.37
N ALA A 362 18.43 -3.84 3.29
CA ALA A 362 17.24 -4.59 3.67
C ALA A 362 16.04 -3.68 3.94
N VAL A 363 14.84 -4.19 3.61
CA VAL A 363 13.56 -3.58 3.98
C VAL A 363 12.56 -4.68 4.36
N THR A 364 11.50 -4.32 5.08
CA THR A 364 10.45 -5.30 5.36
C THR A 364 9.56 -5.54 4.15
N ILE A 365 8.99 -6.74 4.06
CA ILE A 365 8.00 -7.10 3.05
C ILE A 365 6.84 -6.09 3.04
N HIS A 366 6.39 -5.63 4.23
CA HIS A 366 5.35 -4.59 4.35
C HIS A 366 5.76 -3.28 3.68
N LYS A 367 6.98 -2.78 3.96
CA LYS A 367 7.47 -1.53 3.36
C LYS A 367 7.76 -1.65 1.86
N SER A 368 7.91 -2.87 1.33
CA SER A 368 8.05 -3.13 -0.10
C SER A 368 6.71 -3.17 -0.85
N GLN A 369 5.58 -3.21 -0.14
CA GLN A 369 4.25 -3.23 -0.78
C GLN A 369 4.07 -2.01 -1.69
N GLY A 370 3.44 -2.22 -2.84
CA GLY A 370 3.28 -1.18 -3.86
C GLY A 370 4.53 -0.91 -4.73
N LYS A 371 5.74 -1.29 -4.29
CA LYS A 371 6.98 -1.05 -5.03
C LYS A 371 7.28 -2.14 -6.06
N THR A 372 8.09 -1.81 -7.06
CA THR A 372 8.64 -2.74 -8.04
C THR A 372 10.15 -2.75 -7.88
N LEU A 373 10.74 -3.94 -7.80
CA LEU A 373 12.17 -4.16 -7.55
C LEU A 373 12.73 -5.08 -8.64
N ASP A 374 13.92 -4.80 -9.13
CA ASP A 374 14.55 -5.62 -10.17
C ASP A 374 15.22 -6.87 -9.59
N ARG A 375 15.83 -6.75 -8.39
CA ARG A 375 16.51 -7.85 -7.72
C ARG A 375 16.17 -7.86 -6.22
N VAL A 376 15.75 -9.02 -5.73
CA VAL A 376 15.39 -9.23 -4.34
C VAL A 376 16.07 -10.48 -3.77
N HIS A 377 16.51 -10.38 -2.53
CA HIS A 377 16.89 -11.53 -1.71
C HIS A 377 15.82 -11.73 -0.64
N VAL A 378 15.06 -12.81 -0.71
CA VAL A 378 13.94 -13.06 0.22
C VAL A 378 14.44 -13.83 1.42
N ASP A 379 14.43 -13.21 2.60
CA ASP A 379 14.80 -13.82 3.87
C ASP A 379 13.59 -13.86 4.80
N LEU A 380 12.92 -15.00 4.80
CA LEU A 380 11.77 -15.25 5.66
C LEU A 380 12.16 -15.58 7.10
N ALA A 381 13.46 -15.66 7.43
CA ALA A 381 13.96 -16.02 8.77
C ALA A 381 13.29 -17.28 9.32
N GLY A 382 12.56 -17.18 10.45
CA GLY A 382 11.81 -18.24 11.10
C GLY A 382 10.53 -18.68 10.38
N GLY A 383 10.17 -18.05 9.26
CA GLY A 383 8.95 -18.32 8.49
C GLY A 383 8.09 -17.06 8.28
N ALA A 384 7.17 -17.14 7.34
CA ALA A 384 6.15 -16.13 7.18
C ALA A 384 5.12 -16.25 8.32
N PHE A 385 4.78 -15.15 8.97
CA PHE A 385 3.83 -15.14 10.09
C PHE A 385 2.41 -14.68 9.68
N ALA A 386 2.27 -13.91 8.61
CA ALA A 386 0.99 -13.44 8.12
C ALA A 386 0.66 -14.02 6.74
N SER A 387 -0.64 -14.13 6.45
CA SER A 387 -1.14 -14.50 5.13
C SER A 387 -0.63 -13.51 4.07
N GLY A 388 -0.39 -14.00 2.86
CA GLY A 388 0.06 -13.20 1.72
C GLY A 388 1.53 -12.74 1.76
N GLN A 389 2.29 -12.89 2.84
CA GLN A 389 3.67 -12.38 2.93
C GLN A 389 4.59 -12.94 1.83
N VAL A 390 4.54 -14.24 1.57
CA VAL A 390 5.36 -14.87 0.51
C VAL A 390 4.97 -14.33 -0.85
N TYR A 391 3.66 -14.28 -1.14
CA TYR A 391 3.15 -13.69 -2.37
C TYR A 391 3.60 -12.23 -2.55
N VAL A 392 3.45 -11.41 -1.51
CA VAL A 392 3.89 -10.00 -1.57
C VAL A 392 5.38 -9.92 -1.85
N ALA A 393 6.23 -10.71 -1.17
CA ALA A 393 7.68 -10.68 -1.36
C ALA A 393 8.08 -11.06 -2.80
N LEU A 394 7.59 -12.19 -3.30
CA LEU A 394 7.92 -12.67 -4.65
C LEU A 394 7.37 -11.75 -5.74
N SER A 395 6.14 -11.22 -5.55
CA SER A 395 5.50 -10.32 -6.51
C SER A 395 6.12 -8.92 -6.60
N ARG A 396 7.13 -8.61 -5.77
CA ARG A 396 7.90 -7.36 -5.91
C ARG A 396 8.76 -7.37 -7.16
N CYS A 397 9.28 -8.54 -7.54
CA CYS A 397 10.14 -8.68 -8.69
C CYS A 397 9.36 -8.76 -10.00
N THR A 398 9.99 -8.30 -11.07
CA THR A 398 9.42 -8.33 -12.42
C THR A 398 9.63 -9.67 -13.10
N THR A 399 10.71 -10.39 -12.74
CA THR A 399 11.09 -11.70 -13.28
C THR A 399 11.58 -12.63 -12.19
N MET A 400 11.60 -13.93 -12.47
CA MET A 400 12.06 -14.95 -11.52
C MET A 400 13.58 -14.91 -11.33
N GLU A 401 14.34 -14.55 -12.36
CA GLU A 401 15.81 -14.43 -12.32
C GLU A 401 16.28 -13.34 -11.36
N GLY A 402 15.42 -12.35 -11.09
CA GLY A 402 15.68 -11.29 -10.12
C GLY A 402 15.48 -11.72 -8.67
N ILE A 403 15.13 -12.98 -8.40
CA ILE A 403 14.85 -13.48 -7.06
C ILE A 403 15.95 -14.41 -6.58
N SER A 404 16.45 -14.18 -5.37
CA SER A 404 17.22 -15.17 -4.61
C SER A 404 16.57 -15.41 -3.24
N LEU A 405 16.75 -16.60 -2.70
CA LEU A 405 16.16 -17.03 -1.44
C LEU A 405 17.24 -17.36 -0.43
N ALA A 406 17.11 -16.87 0.80
CA ALA A 406 18.00 -17.23 1.92
C ALA A 406 17.85 -18.71 2.32
N ARG A 407 16.68 -19.27 2.13
CA ARG A 407 16.35 -20.70 2.26
C ARG A 407 15.24 -21.09 1.30
N ALA A 408 15.10 -22.36 1.04
CA ALA A 408 13.94 -22.85 0.31
C ALA A 408 12.63 -22.47 1.03
N ILE A 409 11.67 -22.01 0.26
CA ILE A 409 10.30 -21.72 0.76
C ILE A 409 9.58 -23.07 0.90
N ARG A 410 8.95 -23.27 2.05
CA ARG A 410 8.20 -24.49 2.34
C ARG A 410 6.69 -24.24 2.19
N PRO A 411 5.90 -25.28 1.92
CA PRO A 411 4.44 -25.09 1.78
C PRO A 411 3.77 -24.39 2.97
N PHE A 412 4.22 -24.64 4.20
CA PHE A 412 3.68 -23.98 5.39
C PHE A 412 4.05 -22.49 5.53
N ASP A 413 5.03 -21.99 4.77
CA ASP A 413 5.35 -20.56 4.71
C ASP A 413 4.30 -19.81 3.85
N VAL A 414 3.66 -20.51 2.91
CA VAL A 414 2.60 -19.96 2.06
C VAL A 414 1.28 -20.03 2.83
N LYS A 415 0.93 -18.90 3.42
CA LYS A 415 -0.32 -18.78 4.18
C LYS A 415 -1.35 -18.03 3.34
N CYS A 416 -2.53 -18.63 3.22
CA CYS A 416 -3.72 -18.01 2.65
C CYS A 416 -4.87 -18.24 3.62
N ASP A 417 -5.65 -17.20 3.88
CA ASP A 417 -6.79 -17.30 4.79
C ASP A 417 -7.99 -17.90 4.09
N THR A 418 -8.64 -18.86 4.75
CA THR A 418 -9.82 -19.54 4.20
C THR A 418 -10.99 -18.58 4.00
N TYR A 419 -11.18 -17.61 4.91
CA TYR A 419 -12.22 -16.58 4.76
C TYR A 419 -12.07 -15.78 3.46
N VAL A 420 -10.82 -15.49 3.06
CA VAL A 420 -10.55 -14.79 1.80
C VAL A 420 -10.91 -15.66 0.60
N LYS A 421 -10.55 -16.97 0.63
CA LYS A 421 -10.92 -17.91 -0.44
C LYS A 421 -12.43 -18.02 -0.57
N ASP A 422 -13.13 -18.26 0.53
CA ASP A 422 -14.58 -18.41 0.56
C ASP A 422 -15.30 -17.14 0.08
N PHE A 423 -14.75 -15.96 0.38
CA PHE A 423 -15.29 -14.71 -0.10
C PHE A 423 -15.16 -14.59 -1.63
N TYR A 424 -13.99 -14.89 -2.19
CA TYR A 424 -13.81 -14.85 -3.65
C TYR A 424 -14.64 -15.91 -4.37
N GLN A 425 -14.78 -17.11 -3.81
CA GLN A 425 -15.66 -18.14 -4.40
C GLN A 425 -17.11 -17.69 -4.49
N ARG A 426 -17.61 -17.01 -3.44
CA ARG A 426 -18.98 -16.45 -3.45
C ARG A 426 -19.19 -15.31 -4.44
N LEU A 427 -18.13 -14.52 -4.72
CA LEU A 427 -18.21 -13.44 -5.70
C LEU A 427 -18.19 -13.92 -7.16
N LEU A 428 -17.69 -15.14 -7.41
CA LEU A 428 -17.59 -15.73 -8.74
C LEU A 428 -18.82 -16.63 -9.09
N MET A 429 -19.68 -16.89 -8.12
CA MET A 429 -20.97 -17.58 -8.29
C MET A 429 -22.07 -16.56 -8.60
#